data_668ed355f98e38ce3dcfd30ba8f2ab73
#
_entry.id   668ed355f98e38ce3dcfd30ba8f2ab73
#
_cell.length_a   1.000
_cell.length_b   1.000
_cell.length_c   1.000
_cell.angle_alpha   90.00
_cell.angle_beta   90.00
_cell.angle_gamma   90.00
#
_symmetry.space_group_name_H-M   'P 1'
#
loop_
_entity.id
_entity.type
_entity.pdbx_description
1 polymer ?
#
loop_
_entity_poly.entity_id
_entity_poly.type
_entity_poly.pdbx_seq_one_letter_code
_entity_poly.pdbx_strand_id
1 'polypeptide(L)'
;SVREQRQLGRDLATRSKAQMIEENLGLDVETIKDLIKELQLTEKKLRTIESDFECSTSKVIEDVKNIQYGQRILKVAKDRLIKANLRLVVSIAKKYTNRGLQFFDLVQEGNIGLIKAVEKFEYAKGFKFSTYATWWIRQAITRSISDQARTIRVPVHMIEQINKVVRVSRVLMQSLGREPTDKEIADELQWPESKVKTVKSVAREPISLETPVGKEEDSVLSDFIEDKDAENPANQTAYKLLQDKIRELLSGLPEREQEVLRMRFGLDDGYRSEEHTSELQSPMRIS
;
A
#
# COMPACT_ATOMS: atom_id res chain seq x y z
N SER A 1 13.58 -30.13 -41.31
CA SER A 1 14.35 -30.95 -40.34
C SER A 1 15.73 -30.33 -40.07
N VAL A 2 16.37 -30.67 -38.94
CA VAL A 2 17.72 -30.17 -38.59
C VAL A 2 18.76 -30.44 -39.68
N ARG A 3 18.60 -31.56 -40.35
CA ARG A 3 19.51 -31.93 -41.47
C ARG A 3 19.33 -30.96 -42.64
N GLU A 4 18.13 -30.62 -43.00
CA GLU A 4 17.81 -29.68 -44.07
C GLU A 4 18.32 -28.26 -43.75
N GLN A 5 18.12 -27.79 -42.49
CA GLN A 5 18.65 -26.49 -42.04
C GLN A 5 20.17 -26.41 -42.12
N ARG A 6 20.86 -27.50 -41.71
CA ARG A 6 22.33 -27.57 -41.81
C ARG A 6 22.80 -27.65 -43.28
N GLN A 7 22.00 -28.29 -44.12
CA GLN A 7 22.27 -28.38 -45.55
C GLN A 7 22.07 -27.04 -46.23
N LEU A 8 20.97 -26.35 -45.91
CA LEU A 8 20.67 -25.01 -46.41
C LEU A 8 21.78 -24.01 -45.99
N GLY A 9 22.26 -24.10 -44.73
CA GLY A 9 23.37 -23.28 -44.22
C GLY A 9 24.70 -23.52 -44.97
N ARG A 10 24.98 -24.78 -45.41
CA ARG A 10 26.14 -25.09 -46.23
C ARG A 10 25.97 -24.62 -47.67
N ASP A 11 24.77 -24.75 -48.23
CA ASP A 11 24.45 -24.33 -49.57
C ASP A 11 24.50 -22.79 -49.71
N LEU A 12 24.12 -22.06 -48.68
CA LEU A 12 24.29 -20.59 -48.60
C LEU A 12 25.73 -20.10 -48.47
N ALA A 13 26.67 -20.99 -48.10
CA ALA A 13 28.11 -20.69 -48.09
C ALA A 13 28.73 -20.75 -49.48
N THR A 14 28.04 -21.36 -50.46
CA THR A 14 28.49 -21.49 -51.85
C THR A 14 27.81 -20.43 -52.70
N ARG A 15 28.58 -19.50 -53.28
CA ARG A 15 28.07 -18.29 -53.98
C ARG A 15 27.06 -18.59 -55.11
N SER A 16 27.23 -19.65 -55.87
CA SER A 16 26.31 -20.05 -56.95
C SER A 16 24.98 -20.60 -56.42
N LYS A 17 24.99 -21.32 -55.29
CA LYS A 17 23.77 -21.86 -54.69
C LYS A 17 23.03 -20.79 -53.89
N ALA A 18 23.75 -19.85 -53.30
CA ALA A 18 23.16 -18.73 -52.57
C ALA A 18 22.28 -17.87 -53.51
N GLN A 19 22.77 -17.57 -54.72
CA GLN A 19 22.00 -16.83 -55.73
C GLN A 19 20.72 -17.57 -56.17
N MET A 20 20.78 -18.86 -56.37
CA MET A 20 19.61 -19.69 -56.72
C MET A 20 18.55 -19.72 -55.57
N ILE A 21 19.02 -19.71 -54.34
CA ILE A 21 18.12 -19.70 -53.15
C ILE A 21 17.47 -18.30 -53.00
N GLU A 22 18.23 -17.23 -53.25
CA GLU A 22 17.77 -15.86 -53.23
C GLU A 22 16.70 -15.61 -54.33
N GLU A 23 16.92 -16.09 -55.55
CA GLU A 23 15.94 -16.04 -56.65
C GLU A 23 14.68 -16.84 -56.35
N ASN A 24 14.81 -18.04 -55.74
CA ASN A 24 13.65 -18.89 -55.41
C ASN A 24 12.82 -18.42 -54.24
N LEU A 25 13.43 -17.78 -53.22
CA LEU A 25 12.73 -17.32 -52.00
C LEU A 25 12.40 -15.82 -52.03
N GLY A 26 13.01 -15.05 -52.94
CA GLY A 26 12.81 -13.59 -53.00
C GLY A 26 13.30 -12.84 -51.76
N LEU A 27 14.21 -13.43 -50.99
CA LEU A 27 14.78 -12.90 -49.76
C LEU A 27 16.29 -12.77 -49.87
N ASP A 28 16.88 -11.73 -49.32
CA ASP A 28 18.30 -11.50 -49.24
C ASP A 28 19.02 -12.59 -48.42
N VAL A 29 20.23 -12.95 -48.81
CA VAL A 29 21.06 -13.99 -48.17
C VAL A 29 21.30 -13.73 -46.69
N GLU A 30 21.43 -12.46 -46.30
CA GLU A 30 21.62 -12.09 -44.89
C GLU A 30 20.36 -12.37 -44.06
N THR A 31 19.19 -12.01 -44.58
CA THR A 31 17.88 -12.29 -43.98
C THR A 31 17.62 -13.79 -43.80
N ILE A 32 18.00 -14.58 -44.81
CA ILE A 32 17.89 -16.06 -44.76
C ILE A 32 18.82 -16.65 -43.68
N LYS A 33 20.06 -16.15 -43.56
CA LYS A 33 20.98 -16.58 -42.50
C LYS A 33 20.47 -16.26 -41.10
N ASP A 34 19.89 -15.10 -40.92
CA ASP A 34 19.32 -14.70 -39.60
C ASP A 34 18.10 -15.54 -39.27
N LEU A 35 17.20 -15.80 -40.21
CA LEU A 35 16.09 -16.74 -40.03
C LEU A 35 16.55 -18.15 -39.67
N ILE A 36 17.64 -18.67 -40.30
CA ILE A 36 18.19 -19.97 -39.96
C ILE A 36 18.77 -19.98 -38.54
N LYS A 37 19.44 -18.91 -38.11
CA LYS A 37 19.93 -18.78 -36.72
C LYS A 37 18.78 -18.77 -35.72
N GLU A 38 17.73 -18.02 -36.00
CA GLU A 38 16.55 -17.94 -35.15
C GLU A 38 15.82 -19.29 -35.04
N LEU A 39 15.68 -19.99 -36.16
CA LEU A 39 15.16 -21.37 -36.21
C LEU A 39 16.00 -22.35 -35.37
N GLN A 40 17.32 -22.28 -35.47
CA GLN A 40 18.24 -23.13 -34.69
C GLN A 40 18.13 -22.82 -33.18
N LEU A 41 17.99 -21.53 -32.83
CA LEU A 41 17.83 -21.11 -31.44
C LEU A 41 16.51 -21.60 -30.87
N THR A 42 15.43 -21.48 -31.64
CA THR A 42 14.09 -21.96 -31.22
C THR A 42 14.05 -23.48 -31.12
N GLU A 43 14.68 -24.19 -32.03
CA GLU A 43 14.79 -25.65 -31.96
C GLU A 43 15.60 -26.13 -30.75
N LYS A 44 16.69 -25.41 -30.41
CA LYS A 44 17.46 -25.70 -29.21
C LYS A 44 16.59 -25.49 -27.94
N LYS A 45 15.82 -24.40 -27.89
CA LYS A 45 14.86 -24.14 -26.77
C LYS A 45 13.81 -25.24 -26.68
N LEU A 46 13.24 -25.70 -27.80
CA LEU A 46 12.26 -26.78 -27.83
C LEU A 46 12.85 -28.09 -27.27
N ARG A 47 14.05 -28.45 -27.68
CA ARG A 47 14.75 -29.66 -27.16
C ARG A 47 15.03 -29.55 -25.65
N THR A 48 15.37 -28.37 -25.16
CA THR A 48 15.55 -28.17 -23.74
C THR A 48 14.22 -28.41 -23.00
N ILE A 49 13.12 -27.87 -23.52
CA ILE A 49 11.78 -28.09 -22.95
C ILE A 49 11.38 -29.57 -23.00
N GLU A 50 11.64 -30.26 -24.12
CA GLU A 50 11.38 -31.70 -24.26
C GLU A 50 12.18 -32.54 -23.26
N SER A 51 13.42 -32.12 -23.00
CA SER A 51 14.27 -32.76 -21.98
C SER A 51 13.81 -32.48 -20.56
N ASP A 52 13.41 -31.23 -20.27
CA ASP A 52 12.99 -30.82 -18.93
C ASP A 52 11.63 -31.47 -18.52
N PHE A 53 10.74 -31.67 -19.50
CA PHE A 53 9.43 -32.27 -19.27
C PHE A 53 9.39 -33.77 -19.59
N GLU A 54 10.46 -34.37 -20.07
CA GLU A 54 10.55 -35.79 -20.44
C GLU A 54 9.46 -36.24 -21.43
N CYS A 55 8.92 -35.30 -22.23
CA CYS A 55 7.85 -35.59 -23.19
C CYS A 55 7.95 -34.74 -24.45
N SER A 56 7.24 -35.17 -25.50
CA SER A 56 7.24 -34.45 -26.79
C SER A 56 6.58 -33.10 -26.70
N THR A 57 7.06 -32.13 -27.48
CA THR A 57 6.48 -30.78 -27.59
C THR A 57 4.98 -30.79 -27.85
N SER A 58 4.50 -31.72 -28.70
CA SER A 58 3.05 -31.86 -28.98
C SER A 58 2.23 -32.18 -27.74
N LYS A 59 2.74 -33.05 -26.89
CA LYS A 59 2.09 -33.44 -25.65
C LYS A 59 2.09 -32.29 -24.65
N VAL A 60 3.20 -31.57 -24.52
CA VAL A 60 3.28 -30.35 -23.66
C VAL A 60 2.24 -29.33 -24.09
N ILE A 61 2.09 -29.09 -25.40
CA ILE A 61 1.09 -28.14 -25.93
C ILE A 61 -0.33 -28.59 -25.61
N GLU A 62 -0.61 -29.89 -25.73
CA GLU A 62 -1.92 -30.45 -25.39
C GLU A 62 -2.23 -30.31 -23.90
N ASP A 63 -1.27 -30.65 -23.05
CA ASP A 63 -1.41 -30.52 -21.58
C ASP A 63 -1.61 -29.06 -21.16
N VAL A 64 -0.86 -28.11 -21.76
CA VAL A 64 -1.06 -26.68 -21.52
C VAL A 64 -2.45 -26.22 -21.95
N LYS A 65 -2.96 -26.67 -23.10
CA LYS A 65 -4.32 -26.36 -23.55
C LYS A 65 -5.37 -26.90 -22.57
N ASN A 66 -5.18 -28.13 -22.08
CA ASN A 66 -6.08 -28.75 -21.11
C ASN A 66 -6.06 -27.99 -19.78
N ILE A 67 -4.89 -27.57 -19.30
CA ILE A 67 -4.75 -26.73 -18.09
C ILE A 67 -5.47 -25.39 -18.30
N GLN A 68 -5.24 -24.71 -19.41
CA GLN A 68 -5.90 -23.42 -19.72
C GLN A 68 -7.42 -23.57 -19.81
N TYR A 69 -7.89 -24.65 -20.41
CA TYR A 69 -9.32 -24.94 -20.46
C TYR A 69 -9.91 -25.15 -19.07
N GLY A 70 -9.24 -25.96 -18.23
CA GLY A 70 -9.63 -26.17 -16.84
C GLY A 70 -9.66 -24.86 -16.02
N GLN A 71 -8.65 -24.00 -16.19
CA GLN A 71 -8.59 -22.69 -15.54
C GLN A 71 -9.75 -21.77 -15.96
N ARG A 72 -10.14 -21.79 -17.25
CA ARG A 72 -11.30 -21.02 -17.75
C ARG A 72 -12.60 -21.50 -17.11
N ILE A 73 -12.83 -22.81 -17.07
CA ILE A 73 -14.02 -23.38 -16.41
C ILE A 73 -14.06 -22.99 -14.94
N LEU A 74 -12.95 -23.14 -14.24
CA LEU A 74 -12.83 -22.78 -12.83
C LEU A 74 -13.16 -21.30 -12.59
N LYS A 75 -12.62 -20.40 -13.43
CA LYS A 75 -12.89 -18.97 -13.35
C LYS A 75 -14.38 -18.67 -13.55
N VAL A 76 -14.99 -19.22 -14.60
CA VAL A 76 -16.43 -19.04 -14.88
C VAL A 76 -17.31 -19.56 -13.74
N ALA A 77 -16.95 -20.72 -13.16
CA ALA A 77 -17.68 -21.27 -12.02
C ALA A 77 -17.57 -20.39 -10.77
N LYS A 78 -16.37 -19.90 -10.44
CA LYS A 78 -16.14 -18.95 -9.35
C LYS A 78 -16.91 -17.65 -9.54
N ASP A 79 -16.87 -17.07 -10.73
CA ASP A 79 -17.58 -15.83 -11.06
C ASP A 79 -19.11 -15.99 -10.93
N ARG A 80 -19.64 -17.13 -11.35
CA ARG A 80 -21.07 -17.47 -11.16
C ARG A 80 -21.43 -17.55 -9.68
N LEU A 81 -20.60 -18.22 -8.87
CA LEU A 81 -20.84 -18.35 -7.43
C LEU A 81 -20.78 -16.99 -6.73
N ILE A 82 -19.82 -16.13 -7.09
CA ILE A 82 -19.72 -14.76 -6.57
C ILE A 82 -20.99 -13.98 -6.92
N LYS A 83 -21.36 -13.90 -8.21
CA LYS A 83 -22.52 -13.13 -8.69
C LYS A 83 -23.83 -13.56 -8.00
N ALA A 84 -24.04 -14.86 -7.82
CA ALA A 84 -25.22 -15.40 -7.16
C ALA A 84 -25.32 -15.00 -5.67
N ASN A 85 -24.18 -14.67 -5.02
CA ASN A 85 -24.13 -14.37 -3.59
C ASN A 85 -23.87 -12.88 -3.25
N LEU A 86 -23.85 -11.96 -4.22
CA LEU A 86 -23.70 -10.51 -3.96
C LEU A 86 -24.80 -9.97 -3.03
N ARG A 87 -26.03 -10.49 -3.12
CA ARG A 87 -27.13 -10.10 -2.23
C ARG A 87 -26.86 -10.44 -0.76
N LEU A 88 -26.11 -11.52 -0.50
CA LEU A 88 -25.69 -11.88 0.85
C LEU A 88 -24.76 -10.81 1.44
N VAL A 89 -23.81 -10.32 0.64
CA VAL A 89 -22.89 -9.23 1.07
C VAL A 89 -23.68 -7.99 1.46
N VAL A 90 -24.63 -7.56 0.60
CA VAL A 90 -25.48 -6.38 0.87
C VAL A 90 -26.26 -6.55 2.18
N SER A 91 -26.83 -7.74 2.43
CA SER A 91 -27.59 -8.02 3.66
C SER A 91 -26.74 -7.95 4.93
N ILE A 92 -25.46 -8.32 4.83
CA ILE A 92 -24.52 -8.25 5.94
C ILE A 92 -24.02 -6.81 6.12
N ALA A 93 -23.62 -6.13 5.03
CA ALA A 93 -23.11 -4.75 5.07
C ALA A 93 -24.11 -3.75 5.69
N LYS A 94 -25.43 -3.95 5.44
CA LYS A 94 -26.49 -3.13 6.06
C LYS A 94 -26.43 -3.09 7.59
N LYS A 95 -25.88 -4.11 8.24
CA LYS A 95 -25.74 -4.16 9.71
C LYS A 95 -24.56 -3.34 10.25
N TYR A 96 -23.71 -2.86 9.36
CA TYR A 96 -22.48 -2.12 9.68
C TYR A 96 -22.51 -0.66 9.22
N THR A 97 -23.66 -0.18 8.73
CA THR A 97 -23.84 1.24 8.38
C THR A 97 -23.65 2.15 9.59
N ASN A 98 -23.27 3.40 9.34
CA ASN A 98 -23.04 4.43 10.37
C ASN A 98 -21.90 4.09 11.35
N ARG A 99 -20.85 3.43 10.85
CA ARG A 99 -19.65 3.09 11.61
C ARG A 99 -18.37 3.71 11.05
N GLY A 100 -18.49 4.88 10.40
CA GLY A 100 -17.34 5.64 9.88
C GLY A 100 -16.99 5.36 8.43
N LEU A 101 -17.61 4.35 7.77
CA LEU A 101 -17.47 4.09 6.33
C LEU A 101 -18.81 4.23 5.62
N GLN A 102 -18.75 4.65 4.35
CA GLN A 102 -19.93 4.71 3.50
C GLN A 102 -20.45 3.31 3.17
N PHE A 103 -21.74 3.20 2.91
CA PHE A 103 -22.39 1.91 2.64
C PHE A 103 -21.76 1.16 1.45
N PHE A 104 -21.46 1.87 0.37
CA PHE A 104 -20.85 1.26 -0.80
C PHE A 104 -19.44 0.72 -0.54
N ASP A 105 -18.65 1.39 0.29
CA ASP A 105 -17.32 0.92 0.69
C ASP A 105 -17.42 -0.37 1.51
N LEU A 106 -18.39 -0.45 2.43
CA LEU A 106 -18.67 -1.67 3.18
C LEU A 106 -19.08 -2.83 2.28
N VAL A 107 -19.85 -2.56 1.23
CA VAL A 107 -20.24 -3.58 0.24
C VAL A 107 -19.02 -4.04 -0.56
N GLN A 108 -18.14 -3.14 -0.99
CA GLN A 108 -16.94 -3.51 -1.74
C GLN A 108 -15.96 -4.34 -0.90
N GLU A 109 -15.72 -3.93 0.33
CA GLU A 109 -14.90 -4.72 1.26
C GLU A 109 -15.51 -6.09 1.55
N GLY A 110 -16.85 -6.14 1.69
CA GLY A 110 -17.60 -7.40 1.80
C GLY A 110 -17.47 -8.27 0.57
N ASN A 111 -17.46 -7.70 -0.65
CA ASN A 111 -17.23 -8.42 -1.89
C ASN A 111 -15.82 -9.03 -1.95
N ILE A 112 -14.81 -8.32 -1.47
CA ILE A 112 -13.43 -8.86 -1.34
C ILE A 112 -13.43 -10.07 -0.39
N GLY A 113 -14.17 -9.97 0.72
CA GLY A 113 -14.37 -11.10 1.63
C GLY A 113 -15.06 -12.29 0.97
N LEU A 114 -16.11 -12.04 0.16
CA LEU A 114 -16.82 -13.06 -0.60
C LEU A 114 -15.91 -13.78 -1.61
N ILE A 115 -15.06 -13.03 -2.34
CA ILE A 115 -14.10 -13.60 -3.30
C ILE A 115 -13.15 -14.55 -2.58
N LYS A 116 -12.58 -14.13 -1.45
CA LYS A 116 -11.72 -14.99 -0.62
C LYS A 116 -12.44 -16.23 -0.11
N ALA A 117 -13.73 -16.10 0.22
CA ALA A 117 -14.54 -17.24 0.64
C ALA A 117 -14.72 -18.24 -0.51
N VAL A 118 -15.01 -17.78 -1.73
CA VAL A 118 -15.16 -18.63 -2.92
C VAL A 118 -13.88 -19.36 -3.27
N GLU A 119 -12.73 -18.70 -3.13
CA GLU A 119 -11.42 -19.31 -3.39
C GLU A 119 -11.09 -20.47 -2.46
N LYS A 120 -11.47 -20.35 -1.18
CA LYS A 120 -11.13 -21.30 -0.12
C LYS A 120 -12.25 -22.26 0.24
N PHE A 121 -13.40 -22.19 -0.45
CA PHE A 121 -14.55 -23.03 -0.14
C PHE A 121 -14.35 -24.46 -0.63
N GLU A 122 -14.47 -25.42 0.27
CA GLU A 122 -14.40 -26.85 0.00
C GLU A 122 -15.80 -27.47 0.10
N TYR A 123 -16.45 -27.67 -1.04
CA TYR A 123 -17.81 -28.23 -1.08
C TYR A 123 -17.91 -29.66 -0.52
N ALA A 124 -16.81 -30.43 -0.59
CA ALA A 124 -16.74 -31.80 -0.10
C ALA A 124 -16.97 -31.93 1.41
N LYS A 125 -16.78 -30.83 2.18
CA LYS A 125 -17.06 -30.81 3.63
C LYS A 125 -18.55 -30.77 3.99
N GLY A 126 -19.46 -30.66 3.02
CA GLY A 126 -20.91 -30.75 3.20
C GLY A 126 -21.59 -29.51 3.83
N PHE A 127 -20.85 -28.45 4.14
CA PHE A 127 -21.41 -27.23 4.71
C PHE A 127 -22.03 -26.32 3.63
N LYS A 128 -23.09 -25.58 4.00
CA LYS A 128 -23.65 -24.55 3.13
C LYS A 128 -22.66 -23.42 2.89
N PHE A 129 -22.48 -23.00 1.64
CA PHE A 129 -21.58 -21.91 1.28
C PHE A 129 -21.85 -20.63 2.07
N SER A 130 -23.12 -20.26 2.28
CA SER A 130 -23.50 -19.03 3.01
C SER A 130 -22.95 -19.00 4.45
N THR A 131 -22.88 -20.14 5.14
CA THR A 131 -22.33 -20.23 6.50
C THR A 131 -20.84 -19.85 6.50
N TYR A 132 -20.09 -20.40 5.56
CA TYR A 132 -18.66 -20.11 5.43
C TYR A 132 -18.40 -18.69 4.92
N ALA A 133 -19.12 -18.26 3.89
CA ALA A 133 -18.97 -16.93 3.30
C ALA A 133 -19.31 -15.80 4.29
N THR A 134 -20.33 -15.98 5.14
CA THR A 134 -20.72 -14.98 6.14
C THR A 134 -19.57 -14.62 7.08
N TRP A 135 -18.76 -15.60 7.47
CA TRP A 135 -17.59 -15.34 8.32
C TRP A 135 -16.55 -14.47 7.60
N TRP A 136 -16.21 -14.80 6.36
CA TRP A 136 -15.24 -14.06 5.56
C TRP A 136 -15.70 -12.63 5.23
N ILE A 137 -16.98 -12.48 4.87
CA ILE A 137 -17.60 -11.18 4.58
C ILE A 137 -17.56 -10.31 5.82
N ARG A 138 -17.98 -10.84 6.98
CA ARG A 138 -17.97 -10.13 8.25
C ARG A 138 -16.55 -9.72 8.65
N GLN A 139 -15.60 -10.63 8.53
CA GLN A 139 -14.20 -10.37 8.85
C GLN A 139 -13.62 -9.24 7.98
N ALA A 140 -13.88 -9.26 6.67
CA ALA A 140 -13.42 -8.23 5.74
C ALA A 140 -14.01 -6.86 6.10
N ILE A 141 -15.33 -6.77 6.30
CA ILE A 141 -16.01 -5.52 6.67
C ILE A 141 -15.51 -4.99 8.02
N THR A 142 -15.40 -5.84 9.03
CA THR A 142 -14.95 -5.40 10.37
C THR A 142 -13.50 -4.92 10.33
N ARG A 143 -12.66 -5.59 9.57
CA ARG A 143 -11.26 -5.19 9.38
C ARG A 143 -11.15 -3.85 8.66
N SER A 144 -11.92 -3.65 7.60
CA SER A 144 -11.93 -2.38 6.86
C SER A 144 -12.40 -1.22 7.74
N ILE A 145 -13.47 -1.41 8.54
CA ILE A 145 -13.90 -0.42 9.53
C ILE A 145 -12.76 -0.09 10.50
N SER A 146 -12.06 -1.09 11.01
CA SER A 146 -10.94 -0.87 11.93
C SER A 146 -9.79 -0.10 11.28
N ASP A 147 -9.53 -0.35 10.00
CA ASP A 147 -8.38 0.23 9.29
C ASP A 147 -8.65 1.63 8.72
N GLN A 148 -9.91 1.98 8.39
CA GLN A 148 -10.23 3.15 7.57
C GLN A 148 -11.30 4.08 8.16
N ALA A 149 -12.07 3.65 9.17
CA ALA A 149 -13.20 4.43 9.67
C ALA A 149 -12.80 5.68 10.47
N ARG A 150 -11.57 5.76 10.98
CA ARG A 150 -11.09 6.87 11.80
C ARG A 150 -10.23 7.84 10.99
N THR A 151 -10.41 9.13 11.20
CA THR A 151 -9.56 10.19 10.62
C THR A 151 -8.08 9.99 10.99
N ILE A 152 -7.80 9.67 12.25
CA ILE A 152 -6.48 9.26 12.72
C ILE A 152 -6.49 7.74 12.85
N ARG A 153 -5.73 7.05 11.99
CA ARG A 153 -5.67 5.60 11.97
C ARG A 153 -5.13 5.04 13.30
N VAL A 154 -5.84 4.07 13.83
CA VAL A 154 -5.44 3.34 15.05
C VAL A 154 -5.18 1.87 14.69
N PRO A 155 -4.09 1.24 15.17
CA PRO A 155 -3.81 -0.17 14.93
C PRO A 155 -4.95 -1.08 15.42
N VAL A 156 -5.20 -2.20 14.70
CA VAL A 156 -6.33 -3.13 14.97
C VAL A 156 -6.31 -3.65 16.41
N HIS A 157 -5.14 -3.99 16.96
CA HIS A 157 -5.02 -4.48 18.33
C HIS A 157 -5.46 -3.44 19.38
N MET A 158 -5.26 -2.14 19.10
CA MET A 158 -5.74 -1.06 19.98
C MET A 158 -7.27 -0.93 19.89
N ILE A 159 -7.84 -1.09 18.68
CA ILE A 159 -9.31 -1.07 18.51
C ILE A 159 -9.95 -2.24 19.24
N GLU A 160 -9.33 -3.41 19.25
CA GLU A 160 -9.78 -4.55 20.04
C GLU A 160 -9.76 -4.24 21.55
N GLN A 161 -8.72 -3.54 22.04
CA GLN A 161 -8.65 -3.10 23.43
C GLN A 161 -9.73 -2.06 23.76
N ILE A 162 -9.95 -1.08 22.88
CA ILE A 162 -11.04 -0.11 23.00
C ILE A 162 -12.40 -0.82 23.08
N ASN A 163 -12.66 -1.77 22.19
CA ASN A 163 -13.89 -2.54 22.19
C ASN A 163 -14.10 -3.35 23.48
N LYS A 164 -13.03 -3.88 24.08
CA LYS A 164 -13.08 -4.56 25.38
C LYS A 164 -13.46 -3.59 26.49
N VAL A 165 -12.80 -2.43 26.56
CA VAL A 165 -13.09 -1.38 27.55
C VAL A 165 -14.55 -0.89 27.42
N VAL A 166 -15.01 -0.61 26.19
CA VAL A 166 -16.40 -0.16 25.94
C VAL A 166 -17.42 -1.23 26.35
N ARG A 167 -17.13 -2.51 26.06
CA ARG A 167 -18.02 -3.62 26.45
C ARG A 167 -18.15 -3.74 27.94
N VAL A 168 -17.03 -3.76 28.67
CA VAL A 168 -16.99 -3.87 30.14
C VAL A 168 -17.63 -2.63 30.76
N SER A 169 -17.36 -1.43 30.26
CA SER A 169 -17.99 -0.20 30.72
C SER A 169 -19.51 -0.26 30.63
N ARG A 170 -20.09 -0.80 29.55
CA ARG A 170 -21.55 -0.96 29.41
C ARG A 170 -22.11 -1.98 30.39
N VAL A 171 -21.45 -3.09 30.61
CA VAL A 171 -21.88 -4.12 31.58
C VAL A 171 -21.87 -3.54 33.00
N LEU A 172 -20.79 -2.84 33.37
CA LEU A 172 -20.68 -2.20 34.67
C LEU A 172 -21.71 -1.07 34.85
N MET A 173 -21.94 -0.27 33.81
CA MET A 173 -22.99 0.77 33.83
C MET A 173 -24.38 0.17 34.09
N GLN A 174 -24.69 -0.98 33.47
CA GLN A 174 -25.96 -1.67 33.66
C GLN A 174 -26.10 -2.22 35.09
N SER A 175 -25.00 -2.70 35.71
CA SER A 175 -25.02 -3.25 37.07
C SER A 175 -24.99 -2.18 38.16
N LEU A 176 -24.23 -1.09 37.94
CA LEU A 176 -24.01 -0.03 38.93
C LEU A 176 -25.05 1.11 38.83
N GLY A 177 -25.76 1.23 37.70
CA GLY A 177 -26.70 2.34 37.45
C GLY A 177 -26.02 3.71 37.23
N ARG A 178 -24.68 3.76 37.14
CA ARG A 178 -23.85 4.95 36.89
C ARG A 178 -22.68 4.63 35.99
N GLU A 179 -22.02 5.66 35.50
CA GLU A 179 -20.74 5.43 34.77
C GLU A 179 -19.66 4.82 35.67
N PRO A 180 -18.98 3.75 35.22
CA PRO A 180 -17.92 3.12 35.98
C PRO A 180 -16.66 3.98 35.97
N THR A 181 -15.94 3.96 37.09
CA THR A 181 -14.62 4.59 37.21
C THR A 181 -13.55 3.77 36.45
N ASP A 182 -12.43 4.42 36.12
CA ASP A 182 -11.32 3.73 35.45
C ASP A 182 -10.77 2.56 36.26
N LYS A 183 -10.80 2.67 37.58
CA LYS A 183 -10.40 1.62 38.50
C LYS A 183 -11.33 0.40 38.44
N GLU A 184 -12.65 0.60 38.43
CA GLU A 184 -13.64 -0.48 38.35
C GLU A 184 -13.51 -1.24 37.00
N ILE A 185 -13.25 -0.52 35.90
CA ILE A 185 -13.01 -1.12 34.58
C ILE A 185 -11.66 -1.90 34.58
N ALA A 186 -10.64 -1.37 35.25
CA ALA A 186 -9.33 -1.98 35.35
C ALA A 186 -9.40 -3.29 36.16
N ASP A 187 -10.12 -3.30 37.26
CA ASP A 187 -10.31 -4.47 38.11
C ASP A 187 -11.06 -5.58 37.36
N GLU A 188 -12.12 -5.25 36.61
CA GLU A 188 -12.89 -6.22 35.80
C GLU A 188 -12.06 -6.81 34.64
N LEU A 189 -11.23 -5.98 33.98
CA LEU A 189 -10.35 -6.40 32.90
C LEU A 189 -9.04 -7.04 33.38
N GLN A 190 -8.73 -6.98 34.67
CA GLN A 190 -7.43 -7.35 35.26
C GLN A 190 -6.27 -6.58 34.59
N TRP A 191 -6.50 -5.29 34.30
CA TRP A 191 -5.50 -4.41 33.71
C TRP A 191 -5.07 -3.33 34.71
N PRO A 192 -3.85 -2.77 34.57
CA PRO A 192 -3.47 -1.60 35.34
C PRO A 192 -4.35 -0.39 34.92
N GLU A 193 -4.72 0.45 35.88
CA GLU A 193 -5.55 1.64 35.67
C GLU A 193 -4.95 2.61 34.63
N SER A 194 -3.61 2.75 34.61
CA SER A 194 -2.89 3.55 33.62
C SER A 194 -3.17 3.10 32.18
N LYS A 195 -3.27 1.79 31.95
CA LYS A 195 -3.59 1.23 30.63
C LYS A 195 -5.02 1.56 30.21
N VAL A 196 -5.99 1.52 31.12
CA VAL A 196 -7.37 1.89 30.82
C VAL A 196 -7.45 3.37 30.43
N LYS A 197 -6.76 4.26 31.17
CA LYS A 197 -6.68 5.70 30.84
C LYS A 197 -6.06 5.94 29.45
N THR A 198 -4.96 5.25 29.12
CA THR A 198 -4.33 5.35 27.80
C THR A 198 -5.28 4.89 26.70
N VAL A 199 -5.95 3.74 26.87
CA VAL A 199 -6.92 3.21 25.89
C VAL A 199 -8.09 4.18 25.70
N LYS A 200 -8.63 4.76 26.77
CA LYS A 200 -9.70 5.78 26.70
C LYS A 200 -9.23 7.06 25.99
N SER A 201 -7.98 7.49 26.20
CA SER A 201 -7.43 8.66 25.51
C SER A 201 -7.33 8.43 24.01
N VAL A 202 -6.81 7.27 23.58
CA VAL A 202 -6.70 6.89 22.16
C VAL A 202 -8.08 6.66 21.52
N ALA A 203 -9.09 6.31 22.31
CA ALA A 203 -10.45 6.07 21.82
C ALA A 203 -11.17 7.36 21.38
N ARG A 204 -10.71 8.54 21.82
CA ARG A 204 -11.33 9.83 21.47
C ARG A 204 -11.24 10.09 19.96
N GLU A 205 -12.33 10.59 19.41
CA GLU A 205 -12.37 11.04 18.02
C GLU A 205 -12.05 12.53 17.95
N PRO A 206 -11.39 13.01 16.87
CA PRO A 206 -11.14 14.43 16.66
C PRO A 206 -12.46 15.18 16.46
N ILE A 207 -12.51 16.41 16.95
CA ILE A 207 -13.64 17.32 16.78
C ILE A 207 -13.31 18.25 15.60
N SER A 208 -14.31 18.56 14.76
CA SER A 208 -14.14 19.50 13.64
C SER A 208 -13.85 20.91 14.15
N LEU A 209 -12.87 21.58 13.52
CA LEU A 209 -12.61 23.00 13.78
C LEU A 209 -13.74 23.92 13.35
N GLU A 210 -14.56 23.48 12.40
CA GLU A 210 -15.75 24.21 11.92
C GLU A 210 -16.99 24.02 12.83
N THR A 211 -16.83 23.31 13.96
CA THR A 211 -17.94 23.13 14.89
C THR A 211 -18.36 24.47 15.46
N PRO A 212 -19.65 24.89 15.30
CA PRO A 212 -20.14 26.15 15.85
C PRO A 212 -20.12 26.14 17.38
N VAL A 213 -19.67 27.24 17.97
CA VAL A 213 -19.55 27.42 19.43
C VAL A 213 -20.46 28.58 19.85
N GLY A 214 -21.37 28.34 20.78
CA GLY A 214 -22.27 29.35 21.28
C GLY A 214 -23.72 29.18 20.78
N LYS A 215 -24.60 30.09 21.22
CA LYS A 215 -26.05 30.04 20.90
C LYS A 215 -26.38 30.70 19.56
N GLU A 216 -25.52 31.59 19.05
CA GLU A 216 -25.76 32.42 17.84
C GLU A 216 -25.05 31.86 16.60
N GLU A 217 -24.33 30.74 16.73
CA GLU A 217 -23.60 30.03 15.63
C GLU A 217 -22.61 30.90 14.83
N ASP A 218 -22.32 32.12 15.26
CA ASP A 218 -21.46 33.09 14.55
C ASP A 218 -19.97 32.82 14.74
N SER A 219 -19.58 31.97 15.73
CA SER A 219 -18.19 31.63 16.03
C SER A 219 -17.93 30.14 15.85
N VAL A 220 -16.79 29.79 15.30
CA VAL A 220 -16.35 28.40 15.12
C VAL A 220 -15.23 28.04 16.12
N LEU A 221 -15.03 26.77 16.39
CA LEU A 221 -14.02 26.29 17.35
C LEU A 221 -12.59 26.77 16.99
N SER A 222 -12.30 26.93 15.71
CA SER A 222 -10.99 27.44 15.23
C SER A 222 -10.67 28.85 15.73
N ASP A 223 -11.70 29.70 15.96
CA ASP A 223 -11.50 31.09 16.37
C ASP A 223 -10.98 31.18 17.82
N PHE A 224 -11.15 30.12 18.61
CA PHE A 224 -10.71 30.03 20.00
C PHE A 224 -9.37 29.35 20.19
N ILE A 225 -8.74 28.86 19.10
CA ILE A 225 -7.46 28.16 19.17
C ILE A 225 -6.35 29.17 18.87
N GLU A 226 -5.51 29.44 19.89
CA GLU A 226 -4.37 30.32 19.77
C GLU A 226 -3.27 29.69 18.91
N ASP A 227 -2.76 30.46 17.94
CA ASP A 227 -1.57 30.09 17.17
C ASP A 227 -0.31 30.31 18.03
N LYS A 228 0.27 29.22 18.50
CA LYS A 228 1.47 29.26 19.35
C LYS A 228 2.77 29.45 18.54
N ASP A 229 2.72 29.25 17.23
CA ASP A 229 3.85 29.41 16.34
C ASP A 229 3.97 30.83 15.78
N ALA A 230 2.94 31.66 16.00
CA ALA A 230 2.98 33.08 15.68
C ALA A 230 4.03 33.79 16.53
N GLU A 231 5.11 34.22 15.87
CA GLU A 231 6.17 34.95 16.55
C GLU A 231 5.69 36.29 17.10
N ASN A 232 6.00 36.57 18.34
CA ASN A 232 5.65 37.85 18.97
C ASN A 232 6.37 39.02 18.22
N PRO A 233 5.65 40.03 17.69
CA PRO A 233 6.23 41.14 16.94
C PRO A 233 7.34 41.89 17.72
N ALA A 234 7.24 41.95 19.04
CA ALA A 234 8.29 42.56 19.89
C ALA A 234 9.59 41.73 19.83
N ASN A 235 9.50 40.40 19.85
CA ASN A 235 10.65 39.53 19.72
C ASN A 235 11.27 39.61 18.33
N GLN A 236 10.48 39.66 17.27
CA GLN A 236 10.96 39.86 15.89
C GLN A 236 11.71 41.19 15.75
N THR A 237 11.17 42.26 16.33
CA THR A 237 11.80 43.58 16.27
C THR A 237 13.11 43.57 17.04
N ALA A 238 13.15 42.97 18.23
CA ALA A 238 14.36 42.81 19.01
C ALA A 238 15.44 41.98 18.27
N TYR A 239 15.01 40.92 17.58
CA TYR A 239 15.90 40.09 16.77
C TYR A 239 16.47 40.87 15.55
N LYS A 240 15.63 41.66 14.85
CA LYS A 240 16.09 42.55 13.77
C LYS A 240 17.10 43.57 14.26
N LEU A 241 16.82 44.25 15.38
CA LEU A 241 17.76 45.20 15.96
C LEU A 241 19.09 44.54 16.34
N LEU A 242 19.05 43.30 16.87
CA LEU A 242 20.25 42.53 17.15
C LEU A 242 21.03 42.20 15.86
N GLN A 243 20.34 41.76 14.80
CA GLN A 243 20.98 41.52 13.50
C GLN A 243 21.65 42.78 12.94
N ASP A 244 20.97 43.92 12.98
CA ASP A 244 21.52 45.20 12.49
C ASP A 244 22.72 45.61 13.31
N LYS A 245 22.68 45.41 14.63
CA LYS A 245 23.83 45.68 15.51
C LYS A 245 25.04 44.79 15.24
N ILE A 246 24.78 43.48 14.99
CA ILE A 246 25.82 42.55 14.57
C ILE A 246 26.43 42.96 13.23
N ARG A 247 25.64 43.36 12.26
CA ARG A 247 26.11 43.85 10.96
C ARG A 247 26.97 45.12 11.09
N GLU A 248 26.56 46.06 11.94
CA GLU A 248 27.32 47.27 12.26
C GLU A 248 28.68 46.92 12.89
N LEU A 249 28.71 46.01 13.85
CA LEU A 249 29.95 45.57 14.49
C LEU A 249 30.87 44.81 13.52
N LEU A 250 30.34 43.96 12.68
CA LEU A 250 31.09 43.25 11.66
C LEU A 250 31.68 44.20 10.62
N SER A 251 30.99 45.28 10.27
CA SER A 251 31.51 46.28 9.32
C SER A 251 32.78 47.02 9.80
N GLY A 252 33.06 46.99 11.09
CA GLY A 252 34.29 47.54 11.67
C GLY A 252 35.51 46.60 11.57
N LEU A 253 35.35 45.35 11.11
CA LEU A 253 36.43 44.36 10.98
C LEU A 253 37.01 44.36 9.55
N PRO A 254 38.26 43.87 9.34
CA PRO A 254 38.79 43.61 8.02
C PRO A 254 37.92 42.61 7.23
N GLU A 255 37.81 42.82 5.91
CA GLU A 255 36.86 42.06 5.02
C GLU A 255 37.03 40.53 5.15
N ARG A 256 38.26 40.03 5.25
CA ARG A 256 38.52 38.61 5.45
C ARG A 256 37.98 38.05 6.78
N GLU A 257 38.05 38.81 7.84
CA GLU A 257 37.58 38.41 9.16
C GLU A 257 36.04 38.43 9.22
N GLN A 258 35.43 39.41 8.54
CA GLN A 258 33.97 39.46 8.36
C GLN A 258 33.45 38.19 7.68
N GLU A 259 34.08 37.82 6.55
CA GLU A 259 33.65 36.67 5.76
C GLU A 259 33.79 35.36 6.53
N VAL A 260 34.89 35.17 7.25
CA VAL A 260 35.08 33.99 8.12
C VAL A 260 34.02 33.90 9.20
N LEU A 261 33.67 35.00 9.85
CA LEU A 261 32.63 35.01 10.88
C LEU A 261 31.24 34.76 10.30
N ARG A 262 30.91 35.34 9.13
CA ARG A 262 29.63 35.12 8.45
C ARG A 262 29.45 33.66 8.09
N MET A 263 30.44 33.01 7.48
CA MET A 263 30.37 31.58 7.11
C MET A 263 30.34 30.68 8.35
N ARG A 264 31.14 30.98 9.38
CA ARG A 264 31.20 30.12 10.56
C ARG A 264 29.89 30.09 11.35
N PHE A 265 29.23 31.24 11.45
CA PHE A 265 28.01 31.37 12.23
C PHE A 265 26.71 31.32 11.36
N GLY A 266 26.83 31.17 10.03
CA GLY A 266 25.71 31.12 9.12
C GLY A 266 24.85 32.39 9.15
N LEU A 267 25.48 33.56 9.20
CA LEU A 267 24.77 34.83 9.37
C LEU A 267 24.03 35.29 8.13
N ASP A 268 24.39 34.78 6.93
CA ASP A 268 23.79 35.11 5.66
C ASP A 268 22.82 34.04 5.17
N ASP A 269 23.16 32.77 5.33
CA ASP A 269 22.39 31.63 4.77
C ASP A 269 21.77 30.73 5.86
N GLY A 270 22.07 30.96 7.13
CA GLY A 270 21.56 30.19 8.26
C GLY A 270 22.30 28.87 8.51
N TYR A 271 23.24 28.48 7.63
CA TYR A 271 24.00 27.22 7.76
C TYR A 271 25.40 27.49 8.33
N ARG A 272 25.78 26.74 9.37
CA ARG A 272 27.13 26.79 9.91
C ARG A 272 28.10 26.02 9.03
N SER A 273 29.35 26.48 8.88
CA SER A 273 30.35 25.80 8.04
C SER A 273 30.63 24.34 8.43
N GLU A 274 30.30 23.94 9.64
CA GLU A 274 30.38 22.53 10.09
C GLU A 274 29.31 21.65 9.51
N GLU A 275 28.14 22.17 9.08
CA GLU A 275 27.04 21.42 8.48
C GLU A 275 27.29 21.13 6.99
N HIS A 276 27.98 22.02 6.27
CA HIS A 276 28.39 21.81 4.89
C HIS A 276 29.42 20.68 4.72
N THR A 277 30.26 20.42 5.73
CA THR A 277 31.24 19.32 5.69
C THR A 277 30.60 17.95 5.86
N SER A 278 29.44 17.83 6.50
CA SER A 278 28.72 16.55 6.67
C SER A 278 28.01 16.10 5.43
N GLU A 279 27.51 16.99 4.58
CA GLU A 279 26.85 16.65 3.30
C GLU A 279 27.87 16.19 2.24
N LEU A 280 29.09 16.72 2.24
CA LEU A 280 30.16 16.30 1.32
C LEU A 280 30.78 14.93 1.68
N GLN A 281 30.51 14.40 2.87
CA GLN A 281 30.99 13.08 3.32
C GLN A 281 30.01 11.94 3.13
N SER A 282 28.83 12.17 2.56
CA SER A 282 27.93 11.09 2.17
C SER A 282 28.50 10.40 0.92
N PRO A 283 28.96 9.14 1.01
CA PRO A 283 29.46 8.42 -0.17
C PRO A 283 28.31 8.22 -1.14
N MET A 284 28.46 8.75 -2.37
CA MET A 284 27.64 8.33 -3.50
C MET A 284 27.63 6.80 -3.56
N ARG A 285 26.54 6.17 -3.18
CA ARG A 285 26.26 4.79 -3.56
C ARG A 285 25.91 4.78 -5.04
N ILE A 286 26.93 4.51 -5.85
CA ILE A 286 26.77 4.06 -7.23
C ILE A 286 26.24 2.62 -7.13
N SER A 287 25.07 2.38 -7.68
CA SER A 287 24.62 1.05 -8.10
C SER A 287 23.80 1.21 -9.35
#